data_03aef0696a82f70e02865edcc6bf01b0
#
_entry.id   03aef0696a82f70e02865edcc6bf01b0
#
_cell.length_a   1.000
_cell.length_b   1.000
_cell.length_c   1.000
_cell.angle_alpha   90.00
_cell.angle_beta   90.00
_cell.angle_gamma   90.00
#
_symmetry.space_group_name_H-M   'P 1'
#
loop_
_entity.id
_entity.type
_entity.pdbx_description
1 polymer ?
#
loop_
_entity_poly.entity_id
_entity_poly.type
_entity_poly.pdbx_seq_one_letter_code
_entity_poly.pdbx_strand_id
1 'polypeptide(L)'
;MPLPSDEKLIALSEDLLRQFEAIFGAHPGFRPAHAKGTMLKGIFTPSPSAASLARAPHLNRESTPVTVRFSDSTGLPLVSDNDPNANPRGLAVRFHMGEHVHTDIVSHSTDGFPTRTGADFLEFLRALASSGPSSPSPSPIEQFLGAHPRALAFVQTPKPAPSSFARESYFGVTAVRFTNASGVSRSGRYRIVPEAGNHHLDEAAVAGRSADFLFEELAERIGQGPIAFRILAQLANDGDVVDDATVHWPEERTVLDLGRVALTEPVTDSDRQEKLIIFDPIPRVDGIDPSNDPLLELRAAVYLISGRRRRAAPITAGT
;
A
#
# COMPACT_ATOMS: atom_id res chain seq x y z
N MET A 1 15.22 7.43 -5.18
CA MET A 1 14.67 6.35 -6.06
C MET A 1 15.15 6.58 -7.48
N PRO A 2 16.05 5.76 -8.03
CA PRO A 2 16.44 5.81 -9.45
C PRO A 2 15.39 5.13 -10.32
N LEU A 3 15.30 5.49 -11.61
CA LEU A 3 14.60 4.69 -12.60
C LEU A 3 15.41 3.42 -12.87
N PRO A 4 14.75 2.28 -13.12
CA PRO A 4 15.45 1.10 -13.60
C PRO A 4 16.12 1.36 -14.96
N SER A 5 17.16 0.62 -15.26
CA SER A 5 17.84 0.66 -16.58
C SER A 5 17.16 -0.21 -17.65
N ASP A 6 16.23 -1.06 -17.25
CA ASP A 6 15.48 -1.94 -18.16
C ASP A 6 14.39 -1.16 -18.91
N GLU A 7 14.59 -0.95 -20.22
CA GLU A 7 13.66 -0.25 -21.08
C GLU A 7 12.29 -0.94 -21.18
N LYS A 8 12.24 -2.29 -21.09
CA LYS A 8 10.98 -3.04 -21.12
C LYS A 8 10.18 -2.79 -19.86
N LEU A 9 10.85 -2.71 -18.72
CA LEU A 9 10.19 -2.39 -17.43
C LEU A 9 9.65 -0.96 -17.43
N ILE A 10 10.39 -0.01 -18.01
CA ILE A 10 9.93 1.38 -18.17
C ILE A 10 8.70 1.41 -19.08
N ALA A 11 8.75 0.74 -20.25
CA ALA A 11 7.62 0.69 -21.18
C ALA A 11 6.36 0.07 -20.53
N LEU A 12 6.51 -1.03 -19.81
CA LEU A 12 5.42 -1.67 -19.07
C LEU A 12 4.85 -0.73 -18.00
N SER A 13 5.71 0.03 -17.31
CA SER A 13 5.28 1.02 -16.30
C SER A 13 4.44 2.13 -16.93
N GLU A 14 4.85 2.62 -18.10
CA GLU A 14 4.11 3.62 -18.87
C GLU A 14 2.77 3.07 -19.39
N ASP A 15 2.74 1.80 -19.83
CA ASP A 15 1.51 1.12 -20.26
C ASP A 15 0.50 1.00 -19.10
N LEU A 16 0.96 0.62 -17.91
CA LEU A 16 0.14 0.57 -16.71
C LEU A 16 -0.44 1.94 -16.36
N LEU A 17 0.37 2.99 -16.41
CA LEU A 17 -0.10 4.35 -16.14
C LEU A 17 -1.17 4.79 -17.15
N ARG A 18 -0.97 4.52 -18.46
CA ARG A 18 -1.98 4.76 -19.49
C ARG A 18 -3.27 3.96 -19.25
N GLN A 19 -3.13 2.71 -18.81
CA GLN A 19 -4.29 1.87 -18.53
C GLN A 19 -5.10 2.38 -17.33
N PHE A 20 -4.45 2.86 -16.26
CA PHE A 20 -5.14 3.52 -15.15
C PHE A 20 -5.86 4.79 -15.60
N GLU A 21 -5.21 5.62 -16.42
CA GLU A 21 -5.83 6.82 -16.99
C GLU A 21 -7.01 6.49 -17.91
N ALA A 22 -6.95 5.37 -18.63
CA ALA A 22 -8.07 4.90 -19.46
C ALA A 22 -9.28 4.43 -18.61
N ILE A 23 -9.04 3.87 -17.43
CA ILE A 23 -10.10 3.39 -16.53
C ILE A 23 -10.72 4.53 -15.72
N PHE A 24 -9.89 5.39 -15.13
CA PHE A 24 -10.32 6.38 -14.13
C PHE A 24 -10.35 7.82 -14.65
N GLY A 25 -9.86 8.05 -15.86
CA GLY A 25 -9.62 9.41 -16.38
C GLY A 25 -8.25 9.94 -15.93
N ALA A 26 -7.79 10.99 -16.61
CA ALA A 26 -6.58 11.71 -16.25
C ALA A 26 -6.88 12.75 -15.17
N HIS A 27 -6.21 12.64 -14.04
CA HIS A 27 -6.32 13.58 -12.92
C HIS A 27 -4.95 14.20 -12.60
N PRO A 28 -4.53 15.28 -13.30
CA PRO A 28 -3.24 15.92 -13.10
C PRO A 28 -3.04 16.33 -11.64
N GLY A 29 -1.89 16.01 -11.07
CA GLY A 29 -1.60 16.30 -9.66
C GLY A 29 -1.94 15.17 -8.70
N PHE A 30 -2.70 14.15 -9.14
CA PHE A 30 -3.08 12.99 -8.33
C PHE A 30 -2.33 11.71 -8.73
N ARG A 31 -2.42 10.69 -7.89
CA ARG A 31 -1.91 9.34 -8.18
C ARG A 31 -2.87 8.62 -9.13
N PRO A 32 -2.37 7.74 -10.02
CA PRO A 32 -3.24 6.97 -10.94
C PRO A 32 -4.03 5.87 -10.24
N ALA A 33 -3.63 5.50 -9.03
CA ALA A 33 -4.33 4.65 -8.09
C ALA A 33 -4.08 5.17 -6.68
N HIS A 34 -4.97 4.93 -5.76
CA HIS A 34 -4.93 5.55 -4.43
C HIS A 34 -4.89 7.10 -4.50
N ALA A 35 -5.71 7.68 -5.39
CA ALA A 35 -5.72 9.12 -5.64
C ALA A 35 -6.21 9.91 -4.43
N LYS A 36 -7.36 9.52 -3.85
CA LYS A 36 -7.91 10.12 -2.63
C LYS A 36 -7.12 9.62 -1.42
N GLY A 37 -6.61 10.53 -0.59
CA GLY A 37 -5.82 10.17 0.58
C GLY A 37 -5.52 11.36 1.49
N THR A 38 -4.98 11.07 2.66
CA THR A 38 -4.56 12.05 3.65
C THR A 38 -3.34 11.58 4.42
N MET A 39 -2.58 12.49 5.01
CA MET A 39 -1.36 12.18 5.73
C MET A 39 -1.38 12.65 7.18
N LEU A 40 -0.89 11.79 8.05
CA LEU A 40 -0.64 12.09 9.46
C LEU A 40 0.85 11.96 9.76
N LYS A 41 1.32 12.71 10.76
CA LYS A 41 2.66 12.59 11.34
C LYS A 41 2.61 11.86 12.67
N GLY A 42 3.73 11.28 13.04
CA GLY A 42 3.87 10.62 14.33
C GLY A 42 5.28 10.11 14.56
N ILE A 43 5.37 9.19 15.49
CA ILE A 43 6.64 8.59 15.92
C ILE A 43 6.51 7.06 15.86
N PHE A 44 7.52 6.43 15.31
CA PHE A 44 7.75 4.99 15.44
C PHE A 44 8.72 4.73 16.58
N THR A 45 8.36 3.82 17.47
CA THR A 45 9.20 3.30 18.55
C THR A 45 9.42 1.82 18.32
N PRO A 46 10.65 1.34 18.06
CA PRO A 46 10.91 -0.08 17.83
C PRO A 46 10.66 -0.89 19.11
N SER A 47 10.25 -2.15 18.91
CA SER A 47 10.19 -3.11 20.02
C SER A 47 11.60 -3.60 20.39
N PRO A 48 11.80 -4.14 21.60
CA PRO A 48 13.08 -4.73 21.99
C PRO A 48 13.54 -5.88 21.08
N SER A 49 12.60 -6.58 20.45
CA SER A 49 12.88 -7.71 19.54
C SER A 49 13.26 -7.28 18.11
N ALA A 50 13.01 -6.05 17.70
CA ALA A 50 13.22 -5.59 16.33
C ALA A 50 14.70 -5.69 15.89
N ALA A 51 15.64 -5.32 16.77
CA ALA A 51 17.07 -5.40 16.52
C ALA A 51 17.58 -6.83 16.29
N SER A 52 16.90 -7.85 16.85
CA SER A 52 17.24 -9.25 16.61
C SER A 52 16.95 -9.71 15.18
N LEU A 53 15.99 -9.04 14.50
CA LEU A 53 15.61 -9.37 13.14
C LEU A 53 16.43 -8.58 12.09
N ALA A 54 16.60 -7.27 12.28
CA ALA A 54 17.31 -6.45 11.30
C ALA A 54 18.17 -5.36 11.95
N ARG A 55 19.34 -5.11 11.35
CA ARG A 55 20.22 -4.00 11.73
C ARG A 55 19.79 -2.64 11.16
N ALA A 56 18.64 -2.56 10.52
CA ALA A 56 18.12 -1.33 9.93
C ALA A 56 18.01 -0.20 10.97
N PRO A 57 18.47 1.04 10.66
CA PRO A 57 18.61 2.10 11.65
C PRO A 57 17.33 2.43 12.42
N HIS A 58 16.17 2.46 11.77
CA HIS A 58 14.90 2.75 12.42
C HIS A 58 14.44 1.65 13.39
N LEU A 59 14.96 0.42 13.27
CA LEU A 59 14.69 -0.70 14.18
C LEU A 59 15.70 -0.75 15.36
N ASN A 60 16.72 0.11 15.37
CA ASN A 60 17.82 0.12 16.36
C ASN A 60 17.99 1.50 17.04
N ARG A 61 17.11 2.47 16.77
CA ARG A 61 17.09 3.78 17.45
C ARG A 61 16.01 3.80 18.53
N GLU A 62 16.12 4.74 19.44
CA GLU A 62 15.08 4.96 20.46
C GLU A 62 13.71 5.26 19.80
N SER A 63 13.72 6.13 18.80
CA SER A 63 12.52 6.46 18.02
C SER A 63 12.87 7.02 16.64
N THR A 64 11.88 7.03 15.75
CA THR A 64 12.02 7.58 14.40
C THR A 64 10.74 8.35 14.02
N PRO A 65 10.83 9.62 13.58
CA PRO A 65 9.67 10.33 13.06
C PRO A 65 9.11 9.61 11.82
N VAL A 66 7.77 9.59 11.71
CA VAL A 66 7.09 8.97 10.57
C VAL A 66 6.06 9.91 9.94
N THR A 67 5.84 9.71 8.65
CA THR A 67 4.66 10.18 7.92
C THR A 67 3.89 8.97 7.45
N VAL A 68 2.61 8.90 7.79
CA VAL A 68 1.71 7.83 7.35
C VAL A 68 0.66 8.43 6.43
N ARG A 69 0.42 7.75 5.31
CA ARG A 69 -0.63 8.10 4.35
C ARG A 69 -1.70 7.03 4.34
N PHE A 70 -2.96 7.44 4.52
CA PHE A 70 -4.15 6.62 4.29
C PHE A 70 -4.77 6.98 2.95
N SER A 71 -5.45 6.03 2.30
CA SER A 71 -6.06 6.26 0.98
C SER A 71 -7.12 5.23 0.62
N ASP A 72 -8.01 5.63 -0.28
CA ASP A 72 -8.89 4.76 -1.03
C ASP A 72 -8.21 4.19 -2.28
N SER A 73 -8.71 3.08 -2.84
CA SER A 73 -8.00 2.30 -3.86
C SER A 73 -7.92 2.97 -5.24
N THR A 74 -8.98 3.61 -5.73
CA THR A 74 -9.09 4.01 -7.13
C THR A 74 -8.21 5.18 -7.55
N GLY A 75 -8.16 5.45 -8.87
CA GLY A 75 -7.55 6.67 -9.44
C GLY A 75 -8.47 7.91 -9.39
N LEU A 76 -9.65 7.79 -8.82
CA LEU A 76 -10.63 8.87 -8.69
C LEU A 76 -10.35 9.70 -7.42
N PRO A 77 -9.99 11.00 -7.53
CA PRO A 77 -9.69 11.83 -6.36
C PRO A 77 -10.89 12.07 -5.43
N LEU A 78 -12.11 11.93 -5.95
CA LEU A 78 -13.37 12.16 -5.23
C LEU A 78 -14.21 10.88 -5.11
N VAL A 79 -13.57 9.70 -5.12
CA VAL A 79 -14.30 8.45 -4.89
C VAL A 79 -14.98 8.50 -3.52
N SER A 80 -16.23 8.02 -3.47
CA SER A 80 -16.91 7.91 -2.18
C SER A 80 -16.35 6.75 -1.35
N ASP A 81 -16.15 6.95 -0.04
CA ASP A 81 -15.63 5.91 0.87
C ASP A 81 -16.60 4.71 0.98
N ASN A 82 -17.88 4.91 0.68
CA ASN A 82 -18.88 3.85 0.66
C ASN A 82 -19.00 3.14 -0.71
N ASP A 83 -18.20 3.55 -1.72
CA ASP A 83 -18.08 2.81 -2.98
C ASP A 83 -17.28 1.50 -2.73
N PRO A 84 -17.82 0.33 -3.12
CA PRO A 84 -17.09 -0.94 -3.01
C PRO A 84 -15.72 -0.93 -3.69
N ASN A 85 -15.57 -0.17 -4.78
CA ASN A 85 -14.31 -0.04 -5.51
C ASN A 85 -13.26 0.80 -4.76
N ALA A 86 -13.64 1.53 -3.71
CA ALA A 86 -12.72 2.24 -2.85
C ALA A 86 -11.85 1.29 -1.98
N ASN A 87 -12.18 0.00 -1.93
CA ASN A 87 -11.37 -1.07 -1.34
C ASN A 87 -10.42 -1.71 -2.37
N PRO A 88 -9.26 -2.28 -1.94
CA PRO A 88 -8.72 -2.25 -0.57
C PRO A 88 -8.20 -0.88 -0.15
N ARG A 89 -8.29 -0.54 1.14
CA ARG A 89 -7.73 0.70 1.68
C ARG A 89 -6.22 0.66 1.67
N GLY A 90 -5.57 1.79 1.44
CA GLY A 90 -4.12 1.91 1.41
C GLY A 90 -3.56 2.51 2.69
N LEU A 91 -2.39 2.00 3.13
CA LEU A 91 -1.56 2.62 4.15
C LEU A 91 -0.10 2.58 3.71
N ALA A 92 0.56 3.74 3.72
CA ALA A 92 1.99 3.83 3.48
C ALA A 92 2.67 4.55 4.66
N VAL A 93 3.79 4.01 5.12
CA VAL A 93 4.59 4.58 6.23
C VAL A 93 5.93 4.99 5.67
N ARG A 94 6.35 6.23 5.92
CA ARG A 94 7.72 6.71 5.72
C ARG A 94 8.42 6.90 7.05
N PHE A 95 9.57 6.29 7.23
CA PHE A 95 10.47 6.48 8.35
C PHE A 95 11.53 7.51 7.98
N HIS A 96 11.56 8.64 8.69
CA HIS A 96 12.53 9.72 8.46
C HIS A 96 13.78 9.50 9.33
N MET A 97 14.89 9.11 8.71
CA MET A 97 16.13 8.77 9.43
C MET A 97 17.20 9.87 9.38
N GLY A 98 16.99 10.89 8.58
CA GLY A 98 17.85 12.04 8.38
C GLY A 98 17.37 12.86 7.20
N GLU A 99 18.08 13.94 6.89
CA GLU A 99 17.81 14.75 5.71
C GLU A 99 17.96 13.88 4.45
N HIS A 100 16.90 13.74 3.67
CA HIS A 100 16.82 12.89 2.47
C HIS A 100 17.09 11.38 2.70
N VAL A 101 17.20 10.93 3.96
CA VAL A 101 17.36 9.52 4.31
C VAL A 101 16.08 8.97 4.88
N HIS A 102 15.46 8.04 4.17
CA HIS A 102 14.21 7.41 4.57
C HIS A 102 14.08 5.99 4.01
N THR A 103 13.18 5.23 4.60
CA THR A 103 12.68 3.97 4.05
C THR A 103 11.18 3.93 4.22
N ASP A 104 10.48 3.19 3.36
CA ASP A 104 9.03 3.19 3.32
C ASP A 104 8.47 1.76 3.42
N ILE A 105 7.26 1.64 3.97
CA ILE A 105 6.41 0.46 3.84
C ILE A 105 5.19 0.89 3.04
N VAL A 106 4.82 0.13 2.01
CA VAL A 106 3.61 0.36 1.23
C VAL A 106 2.72 -0.87 1.34
N SER A 107 1.52 -0.68 1.85
CA SER A 107 0.59 -1.74 2.22
C SER A 107 -0.86 -1.39 1.83
N HIS A 108 -1.73 -2.40 1.86
CA HIS A 108 -3.17 -2.23 1.69
C HIS A 108 -3.94 -3.26 2.54
N SER A 109 -5.25 -3.08 2.67
CA SER A 109 -6.09 -3.83 3.60
C SER A 109 -6.48 -5.25 3.12
N THR A 110 -5.82 -5.77 2.08
CA THR A 110 -6.03 -7.15 1.61
C THR A 110 -4.69 -7.88 1.62
N ASP A 111 -4.64 -9.08 2.20
CA ASP A 111 -3.43 -9.89 2.23
C ASP A 111 -3.27 -10.67 0.93
N GLY A 112 -2.63 -10.07 -0.06
CA GLY A 112 -2.34 -10.66 -1.36
C GLY A 112 -2.49 -9.67 -2.51
N PHE A 113 -2.07 -10.09 -3.70
CA PHE A 113 -2.15 -9.31 -4.93
C PHE A 113 -2.76 -10.19 -6.05
N PRO A 114 -3.50 -9.64 -7.02
CA PRO A 114 -4.21 -10.48 -8.00
C PRO A 114 -3.29 -11.22 -8.97
N THR A 115 -2.10 -10.68 -9.27
CA THR A 115 -1.21 -11.24 -10.28
C THR A 115 0.24 -11.29 -9.80
N ARG A 116 1.01 -12.26 -10.31
CA ARG A 116 2.43 -12.39 -9.97
C ARG A 116 3.30 -11.35 -10.69
N THR A 117 2.96 -11.00 -11.92
CA THR A 117 3.78 -10.10 -12.74
C THR A 117 3.01 -8.83 -13.11
N GLY A 118 3.76 -7.79 -13.49
CA GLY A 118 3.15 -6.57 -13.99
C GLY A 118 2.51 -6.71 -15.36
N ALA A 119 2.99 -7.64 -16.19
CA ALA A 119 2.38 -7.96 -17.48
C ALA A 119 0.98 -8.57 -17.26
N ASP A 120 0.87 -9.57 -16.38
CA ASP A 120 -0.42 -10.16 -16.03
C ASP A 120 -1.35 -9.11 -15.38
N PHE A 121 -0.79 -8.18 -14.61
CA PHE A 121 -1.58 -7.10 -14.01
C PHE A 121 -2.13 -6.13 -15.07
N LEU A 122 -1.35 -5.80 -16.08
CA LEU A 122 -1.81 -5.01 -17.22
C LEU A 122 -2.92 -5.71 -17.98
N GLU A 123 -2.80 -7.03 -18.21
CA GLU A 123 -3.84 -7.83 -18.84
C GLU A 123 -5.12 -7.88 -17.99
N PHE A 124 -4.99 -8.06 -16.67
CA PHE A 124 -6.12 -7.98 -15.74
C PHE A 124 -6.85 -6.65 -15.85
N LEU A 125 -6.13 -5.52 -15.84
CA LEU A 125 -6.72 -4.19 -15.95
C LEU A 125 -7.38 -3.97 -17.32
N ARG A 126 -6.80 -4.47 -18.42
CA ARG A 126 -7.40 -4.42 -19.76
C ARG A 126 -8.68 -5.25 -19.83
N ALA A 127 -8.65 -6.46 -19.28
CA ALA A 127 -9.83 -7.32 -19.22
C ALA A 127 -10.96 -6.67 -18.40
N LEU A 128 -10.63 -6.06 -17.27
CA LEU A 128 -11.58 -5.31 -16.45
C LEU A 128 -12.20 -4.12 -17.22
N ALA A 129 -11.36 -3.30 -17.87
CA ALA A 129 -11.81 -2.14 -18.64
C ALA A 129 -12.69 -2.51 -19.85
N SER A 130 -12.46 -3.70 -20.43
CA SER A 130 -13.22 -4.21 -21.57
C SER A 130 -14.48 -4.97 -21.18
N SER A 131 -14.78 -5.07 -19.88
CA SER A 131 -15.93 -5.81 -19.36
C SER A 131 -16.98 -4.84 -18.82
N GLY A 132 -18.20 -5.02 -19.29
CA GLY A 132 -19.34 -4.19 -18.90
C GLY A 132 -20.68 -4.88 -19.19
N PRO A 133 -21.81 -4.23 -18.96
CA PRO A 133 -23.16 -4.83 -19.12
C PRO A 133 -23.44 -5.39 -20.52
N SER A 134 -22.76 -4.87 -21.54
CA SER A 134 -22.91 -5.29 -22.94
C SER A 134 -21.82 -6.27 -23.43
N SER A 135 -20.96 -6.73 -22.53
CA SER A 135 -19.89 -7.69 -22.89
C SER A 135 -20.46 -9.06 -23.22
N PRO A 136 -19.81 -9.83 -24.12
CA PRO A 136 -20.20 -11.22 -24.36
C PRO A 136 -20.04 -12.06 -23.08
N SER A 137 -20.69 -13.22 -23.04
CA SER A 137 -20.49 -14.20 -21.96
C SER A 137 -19.70 -15.41 -22.51
N PRO A 138 -18.56 -15.83 -21.89
CA PRO A 138 -17.91 -15.13 -20.77
C PRO A 138 -17.30 -13.79 -21.19
N SER A 139 -17.38 -12.80 -20.32
CA SER A 139 -16.75 -11.48 -20.51
C SER A 139 -15.22 -11.56 -20.47
N PRO A 140 -14.47 -10.56 -20.96
CA PRO A 140 -13.02 -10.58 -20.91
C PRO A 140 -12.44 -10.80 -19.50
N ILE A 141 -13.07 -10.19 -18.48
CA ILE A 141 -12.62 -10.41 -17.09
C ILE A 141 -12.93 -11.82 -16.58
N GLU A 142 -14.07 -12.41 -16.96
CA GLU A 142 -14.39 -13.79 -16.59
C GLU A 142 -13.45 -14.79 -17.28
N GLN A 143 -13.06 -14.53 -18.53
CA GLN A 143 -12.06 -15.35 -19.24
C GLN A 143 -10.69 -15.25 -18.57
N PHE A 144 -10.25 -14.03 -18.21
CA PHE A 144 -9.00 -13.82 -17.49
C PHE A 144 -8.99 -14.56 -16.15
N LEU A 145 -10.03 -14.36 -15.33
CA LEU A 145 -10.15 -15.00 -14.02
C LEU A 145 -10.23 -16.53 -14.12
N GLY A 146 -10.89 -17.05 -15.14
CA GLY A 146 -10.93 -18.50 -15.42
C GLY A 146 -9.55 -19.11 -15.72
N ALA A 147 -8.66 -18.33 -16.35
CA ALA A 147 -7.28 -18.74 -16.63
C ALA A 147 -6.30 -18.46 -15.46
N HIS A 148 -6.68 -17.62 -14.48
CA HIS A 148 -5.84 -17.17 -13.38
C HIS A 148 -6.49 -17.44 -12.01
N PRO A 149 -6.45 -18.67 -11.49
CA PRO A 149 -7.16 -19.05 -10.25
C PRO A 149 -6.81 -18.18 -9.02
N ARG A 150 -5.56 -17.71 -8.92
CA ARG A 150 -5.13 -16.82 -7.83
C ARG A 150 -5.74 -15.43 -7.95
N ALA A 151 -5.88 -14.92 -9.17
CA ALA A 151 -6.59 -13.66 -9.41
C ALA A 151 -8.08 -13.79 -9.06
N LEU A 152 -8.70 -14.91 -9.41
CA LEU A 152 -10.08 -15.22 -9.03
C LEU A 152 -10.24 -15.24 -7.50
N ALA A 153 -9.37 -15.95 -6.79
CA ALA A 153 -9.38 -16.00 -5.33
C ALA A 153 -9.23 -14.60 -4.71
N PHE A 154 -8.31 -13.77 -5.23
CA PHE A 154 -8.14 -12.39 -4.78
C PHE A 154 -9.41 -11.54 -4.98
N VAL A 155 -10.06 -11.65 -6.13
CA VAL A 155 -11.30 -10.90 -6.42
C VAL A 155 -12.43 -11.36 -5.50
N GLN A 156 -12.54 -12.65 -5.22
CA GLN A 156 -13.57 -13.25 -4.36
C GLN A 156 -13.31 -13.04 -2.86
N THR A 157 -12.09 -12.68 -2.46
CA THR A 157 -11.76 -12.39 -1.06
C THR A 157 -12.63 -11.23 -0.55
N PRO A 158 -13.39 -11.38 0.53
CA PRO A 158 -14.18 -10.31 1.11
C PRO A 158 -13.32 -9.11 1.49
N LYS A 159 -13.81 -7.91 1.16
CA LYS A 159 -13.17 -6.64 1.49
C LYS A 159 -14.18 -5.73 2.18
N PRO A 160 -14.54 -6.04 3.44
CA PRO A 160 -15.54 -5.26 4.17
C PRO A 160 -15.06 -3.84 4.38
N ALA A 161 -15.98 -2.88 4.41
CA ALA A 161 -15.65 -1.49 4.67
C ALA A 161 -15.24 -1.31 6.14
N PRO A 162 -14.08 -0.75 6.45
CA PRO A 162 -13.72 -0.44 7.83
C PRO A 162 -14.56 0.72 8.36
N SER A 163 -14.79 0.73 9.67
CA SER A 163 -15.44 1.88 10.32
C SER A 163 -14.51 3.10 10.44
N SER A 164 -13.21 2.90 10.27
CA SER A 164 -12.14 3.89 10.33
C SER A 164 -10.88 3.33 9.69
N PHE A 165 -10.06 4.17 9.07
CA PHE A 165 -8.68 3.81 8.71
C PHE A 165 -7.86 3.33 9.93
N ALA A 166 -8.17 3.83 11.12
CA ALA A 166 -7.53 3.44 12.38
C ALA A 166 -8.05 2.12 12.99
N ARG A 167 -9.00 1.47 12.32
CA ARG A 167 -9.64 0.21 12.74
C ARG A 167 -9.53 -0.86 11.65
N GLU A 168 -8.48 -0.77 10.82
CA GLU A 168 -8.19 -1.67 9.72
C GLU A 168 -6.76 -2.20 9.80
N SER A 169 -6.55 -3.44 9.37
CA SER A 169 -5.23 -4.05 9.23
C SER A 169 -4.71 -3.91 7.80
N TYR A 170 -3.41 -3.67 7.67
CA TYR A 170 -2.77 -3.46 6.37
C TYR A 170 -1.60 -4.42 6.18
N PHE A 171 -1.40 -4.85 4.94
CA PHE A 171 -0.50 -5.92 4.55
C PHE A 171 0.51 -5.44 3.52
N GLY A 172 1.80 -5.56 3.85
CA GLY A 172 2.88 -5.45 2.87
C GLY A 172 3.03 -6.80 2.16
N VAL A 173 2.40 -6.93 1.00
CA VAL A 173 2.23 -8.24 0.32
C VAL A 173 3.49 -8.78 -0.34
N THR A 174 4.45 -7.91 -0.70
CA THR A 174 5.76 -8.33 -1.20
C THR A 174 6.70 -8.60 -0.03
N ALA A 175 7.43 -9.71 -0.11
CA ALA A 175 8.38 -10.05 0.95
C ALA A 175 9.65 -9.18 0.86
N VAL A 176 10.26 -8.99 2.02
CA VAL A 176 11.60 -8.39 2.17
C VAL A 176 12.53 -9.36 2.91
N ARG A 177 13.83 -9.17 2.78
CA ARG A 177 14.84 -9.93 3.51
C ARG A 177 15.43 -9.05 4.61
N PHE A 178 15.16 -9.42 5.84
CA PHE A 178 15.72 -8.80 7.03
C PHE A 178 17.08 -9.44 7.34
N THR A 179 18.09 -8.64 7.65
CA THR A 179 19.41 -9.10 8.03
C THR A 179 19.84 -8.41 9.33
N ASN A 180 20.10 -9.20 10.37
CA ASN A 180 20.49 -8.67 11.67
C ASN A 180 21.99 -8.32 11.77
N ALA A 181 22.44 -7.81 12.91
CA ALA A 181 23.82 -7.42 13.14
C ALA A 181 24.82 -8.60 13.04
N SER A 182 24.38 -9.84 13.27
CA SER A 182 25.21 -11.05 13.14
C SER A 182 25.24 -11.59 11.69
N GLY A 183 24.57 -10.93 10.73
CA GLY A 183 24.51 -11.35 9.33
C GLY A 183 23.48 -12.46 9.05
N VAL A 184 22.66 -12.84 10.04
CA VAL A 184 21.58 -13.80 9.83
C VAL A 184 20.45 -13.13 9.10
N SER A 185 20.01 -13.75 7.99
CA SER A 185 18.92 -13.22 7.15
C SER A 185 17.66 -14.08 7.25
N ARG A 186 16.50 -13.43 7.27
CA ARG A 186 15.17 -14.07 7.22
C ARG A 186 14.25 -13.28 6.31
N SER A 187 13.48 -13.97 5.49
CA SER A 187 12.42 -13.33 4.70
C SER A 187 11.17 -13.12 5.55
N GLY A 188 10.46 -12.01 5.29
CA GLY A 188 9.22 -11.71 6.00
C GLY A 188 8.34 -10.73 5.22
N ARG A 189 7.07 -10.63 5.62
CA ARG A 189 6.08 -9.67 5.13
C ARG A 189 5.61 -8.78 6.26
N TYR A 190 5.44 -7.51 5.97
CA TYR A 190 4.90 -6.57 6.95
C TYR A 190 3.41 -6.79 7.19
N ARG A 191 3.02 -6.70 8.47
CA ARG A 191 1.64 -6.62 8.95
C ARG A 191 1.52 -5.36 9.80
N ILE A 192 0.57 -4.49 9.49
CA ILE A 192 0.33 -3.26 10.26
C ILE A 192 -1.06 -3.40 10.86
N VAL A 193 -1.12 -3.56 12.16
CA VAL A 193 -2.38 -3.86 12.87
C VAL A 193 -2.74 -2.72 13.82
N PRO A 194 -4.01 -2.30 13.85
CA PRO A 194 -4.45 -1.22 14.74
C PRO A 194 -4.47 -1.68 16.20
N GLU A 195 -3.94 -0.88 17.12
CA GLU A 195 -4.05 -1.19 18.56
C GLU A 195 -5.51 -1.14 19.04
N ALA A 196 -6.36 -0.37 18.38
CA ALA A 196 -7.79 -0.32 18.67
C ALA A 196 -8.58 -1.55 18.18
N GLY A 197 -7.90 -2.50 17.47
CA GLY A 197 -8.51 -3.67 16.85
C GLY A 197 -9.31 -3.34 15.59
N ASN A 198 -9.51 -4.35 14.75
CA ASN A 198 -10.31 -4.22 13.53
C ASN A 198 -11.79 -4.02 13.87
N HIS A 199 -12.47 -3.20 13.05
CA HIS A 199 -13.92 -3.05 13.12
C HIS A 199 -14.46 -2.68 11.74
N HIS A 200 -15.33 -3.52 11.22
CA HIS A 200 -15.94 -3.35 9.89
C HIS A 200 -17.43 -3.05 10.03
N LEU A 201 -17.96 -2.34 9.05
CA LEU A 201 -19.37 -1.99 8.93
C LEU A 201 -20.06 -3.01 8.03
N ASP A 202 -21.31 -3.31 8.33
CA ASP A 202 -22.20 -4.01 7.39
C ASP A 202 -22.69 -3.07 6.27
N GLU A 203 -23.28 -3.64 5.23
CA GLU A 203 -23.73 -2.88 4.06
C GLU A 203 -24.74 -1.76 4.41
N ALA A 204 -25.65 -2.03 5.35
CA ALA A 204 -26.65 -1.05 5.77
C ALA A 204 -26.01 0.14 6.50
N ALA A 205 -25.03 -0.14 7.36
CA ALA A 205 -24.27 0.89 8.06
C ALA A 205 -23.38 1.72 7.12
N VAL A 206 -22.80 1.10 6.08
CA VAL A 206 -22.01 1.80 5.05
C VAL A 206 -22.92 2.72 4.21
N ALA A 207 -24.08 2.23 3.76
CA ALA A 207 -25.00 2.99 2.91
C ALA A 207 -25.51 4.29 3.58
N GLY A 208 -25.53 4.34 4.91
CA GLY A 208 -25.95 5.51 5.69
C GLY A 208 -24.84 6.53 5.95
N ARG A 209 -23.60 6.30 5.49
CA ARG A 209 -22.46 7.20 5.75
C ARG A 209 -22.32 8.28 4.67
N SER A 210 -21.66 9.38 5.06
CA SER A 210 -21.22 10.41 4.11
C SER A 210 -20.20 9.85 3.10
N ALA A 211 -20.02 10.55 1.99
CA ALA A 211 -19.05 10.16 0.96
C ALA A 211 -17.59 10.15 1.45
N ASP A 212 -17.28 10.92 2.49
CA ASP A 212 -15.94 11.12 3.04
C ASP A 212 -15.84 10.62 4.49
N PHE A 213 -16.69 9.66 4.90
CA PHE A 213 -16.84 9.27 6.31
C PHE A 213 -15.55 8.75 6.96
N LEU A 214 -14.65 8.12 6.20
CA LEU A 214 -13.37 7.64 6.73
C LEU A 214 -12.40 8.80 7.00
N PHE A 215 -12.40 9.80 6.14
CA PHE A 215 -11.55 10.98 6.28
C PHE A 215 -12.08 11.90 7.39
N GLU A 216 -13.40 12.06 7.49
CA GLU A 216 -14.07 12.81 8.57
C GLU A 216 -13.79 12.14 9.93
N GLU A 217 -13.99 10.82 10.03
CA GLU A 217 -13.72 10.04 11.23
C GLU A 217 -12.24 10.10 11.64
N LEU A 218 -11.31 9.99 10.68
CA LEU A 218 -9.88 10.08 10.96
C LEU A 218 -9.49 11.47 11.52
N ALA A 219 -10.07 12.54 10.95
CA ALA A 219 -9.85 13.91 11.43
C ALA A 219 -10.41 14.13 12.83
N GLU A 220 -11.60 13.59 13.13
CA GLU A 220 -12.18 13.63 14.48
C GLU A 220 -11.32 12.83 15.48
N ARG A 221 -10.96 11.61 15.12
CA ARG A 221 -10.19 10.70 15.99
C ARG A 221 -8.84 11.25 16.38
N ILE A 222 -8.08 11.81 15.41
CA ILE A 222 -6.77 12.40 15.71
C ILE A 222 -6.89 13.63 16.65
N GLY A 223 -8.00 14.34 16.58
CA GLY A 223 -8.30 15.43 17.50
C GLY A 223 -8.61 14.97 18.94
N GLN A 224 -9.02 13.71 19.11
CA GLN A 224 -9.31 13.12 20.43
C GLN A 224 -8.08 12.48 21.08
N GLY A 225 -7.05 12.14 20.31
CA GLY A 225 -5.81 11.57 20.80
C GLY A 225 -5.02 10.78 19.75
N PRO A 226 -3.87 10.21 20.14
CA PRO A 226 -3.02 9.48 19.21
C PRO A 226 -3.69 8.24 18.64
N ILE A 227 -3.48 8.01 17.34
CA ILE A 227 -3.85 6.79 16.63
C ILE A 227 -2.63 5.87 16.59
N ALA A 228 -2.81 4.61 17.01
CA ALA A 228 -1.69 3.71 17.16
C ALA A 228 -1.83 2.40 16.37
N PHE A 229 -0.70 1.98 15.77
CA PHE A 229 -0.56 0.71 15.06
C PHE A 229 0.68 -0.04 15.55
N ARG A 230 0.59 -1.37 15.55
CA ARG A 230 1.77 -2.24 15.65
C ARG A 230 2.27 -2.59 14.26
N ILE A 231 3.56 -2.48 14.03
CA ILE A 231 4.23 -3.01 12.84
C ILE A 231 4.81 -4.37 13.20
N LEU A 232 4.37 -5.39 12.50
CA LEU A 232 4.78 -6.77 12.71
C LEU A 232 5.47 -7.29 11.45
N ALA A 233 6.34 -8.29 11.60
CA ALA A 233 6.88 -9.09 10.51
C ALA A 233 6.39 -10.54 10.65
N GLN A 234 5.61 -11.01 9.69
CA GLN A 234 5.33 -12.44 9.51
C GLN A 234 6.54 -13.04 8.80
N LEU A 235 7.18 -14.05 9.41
CA LEU A 235 8.43 -14.62 8.93
C LEU A 235 8.19 -15.88 8.12
N ALA A 236 8.86 -15.98 6.98
CA ALA A 236 8.84 -17.20 6.17
C ALA A 236 9.55 -18.36 6.86
N ASN A 237 9.04 -19.56 6.64
CA ASN A 237 9.75 -20.81 6.89
C ASN A 237 10.48 -21.27 5.62
N ASP A 238 11.36 -22.26 5.76
CA ASP A 238 12.01 -22.90 4.63
C ASP A 238 10.96 -23.49 3.67
N GLY A 239 11.11 -23.17 2.39
CA GLY A 239 10.19 -23.59 1.32
C GLY A 239 9.01 -22.66 1.07
N ASP A 240 8.80 -21.62 1.87
CA ASP A 240 7.79 -20.61 1.57
C ASP A 240 8.17 -19.77 0.33
N VAL A 241 7.17 -19.47 -0.50
CA VAL A 241 7.34 -18.62 -1.70
C VAL A 241 7.48 -17.18 -1.28
N VAL A 242 8.65 -16.58 -1.55
CA VAL A 242 9.00 -15.20 -1.12
C VAL A 242 9.03 -14.20 -2.28
N ASP A 243 8.78 -14.64 -3.51
CA ASP A 243 8.85 -13.86 -4.75
C ASP A 243 7.52 -13.82 -5.52
N ASP A 244 6.42 -14.09 -4.85
CA ASP A 244 5.09 -14.11 -5.45
C ASP A 244 4.05 -13.59 -4.44
N ALA A 245 3.57 -12.37 -4.67
CA ALA A 245 2.59 -11.70 -3.82
C ALA A 245 1.17 -12.29 -3.93
N THR A 246 0.93 -13.21 -4.86
CA THR A 246 -0.35 -13.94 -4.98
C THR A 246 -0.44 -15.14 -4.03
N VAL A 247 0.68 -15.55 -3.43
CA VAL A 247 0.76 -16.69 -2.50
C VAL A 247 0.59 -16.22 -1.08
N HIS A 248 -0.46 -16.65 -0.41
CA HIS A 248 -0.65 -16.44 1.03
C HIS A 248 0.27 -17.36 1.82
N TRP A 249 0.86 -16.84 2.90
CA TRP A 249 1.56 -17.67 3.87
C TRP A 249 0.59 -18.14 4.94
N PRO A 250 0.80 -19.36 5.50
CA PRO A 250 0.00 -19.86 6.61
C PRO A 250 -0.04 -18.89 7.80
N GLU A 251 -1.19 -18.78 8.45
CA GLU A 251 -1.39 -17.85 9.58
C GLU A 251 -0.53 -18.19 10.80
N GLU A 252 -0.19 -19.48 10.97
CA GLU A 252 0.66 -19.98 12.05
C GLU A 252 2.15 -19.65 11.89
N ARG A 253 2.55 -18.96 10.83
CA ARG A 253 3.93 -18.49 10.69
C ARG A 253 4.31 -17.56 11.84
N THR A 254 5.55 -17.64 12.27
CA THR A 254 6.08 -16.78 13.33
C THR A 254 5.85 -15.31 12.99
N VAL A 255 5.22 -14.59 13.89
CA VAL A 255 5.04 -13.14 13.80
C VAL A 255 5.91 -12.48 14.86
N LEU A 256 6.77 -11.56 14.43
CA LEU A 256 7.66 -10.82 15.30
C LEU A 256 7.19 -9.34 15.33
N ASP A 257 7.09 -8.81 16.53
CA ASP A 257 6.76 -7.40 16.72
C ASP A 257 7.98 -6.52 16.45
N LEU A 258 7.85 -5.59 15.49
CA LEU A 258 8.89 -4.63 15.13
C LEU A 258 8.78 -3.31 15.88
N GLY A 259 7.58 -2.96 16.35
CA GLY A 259 7.39 -1.73 17.10
C GLY A 259 6.01 -1.08 16.89
N ARG A 260 5.90 0.12 17.43
CA ARG A 260 4.65 0.89 17.51
C ARG A 260 4.78 2.20 16.73
N VAL A 261 3.83 2.48 15.87
CA VAL A 261 3.60 3.81 15.30
C VAL A 261 2.51 4.50 16.11
N ALA A 262 2.80 5.71 16.60
CA ALA A 262 1.81 6.60 17.23
C ALA A 262 1.69 7.85 16.37
N LEU A 263 0.53 8.06 15.75
CA LEU A 263 0.20 9.24 14.97
C LEU A 263 -0.42 10.29 15.88
N THR A 264 0.03 11.53 15.78
CA THR A 264 -0.34 12.59 16.73
C THR A 264 -0.96 13.82 16.09
N GLU A 265 -0.72 14.05 14.79
CA GLU A 265 -1.19 15.27 14.15
C GLU A 265 -1.33 15.08 12.61
N PRO A 266 -2.20 15.86 11.95
CA PRO A 266 -2.24 15.95 10.50
C PRO A 266 -0.94 16.57 9.94
N VAL A 267 -0.59 16.20 8.70
CA VAL A 267 0.48 16.89 7.97
C VAL A 267 -0.03 18.28 7.55
N THR A 268 0.70 19.32 7.94
CA THR A 268 0.42 20.68 7.50
C THR A 268 0.58 20.79 5.98
N ASP A 269 -0.30 21.50 5.28
CA ASP A 269 -0.30 21.63 3.83
C ASP A 269 -0.31 20.24 3.13
N SER A 270 -1.24 19.38 3.58
CA SER A 270 -1.35 17.98 3.14
C SER A 270 -1.42 17.86 1.63
N ASP A 271 -2.21 18.68 0.93
CA ASP A 271 -2.40 18.61 -0.52
C ASP A 271 -1.08 18.83 -1.29
N ARG A 272 -0.29 19.81 -0.85
CA ARG A 272 1.04 20.04 -1.44
C ARG A 272 2.00 18.90 -1.13
N GLN A 273 2.01 18.42 0.12
CA GLN A 273 2.86 17.29 0.52
C GLN A 273 2.46 16.00 -0.21
N GLU A 274 1.18 15.74 -0.39
CA GLU A 274 0.62 14.64 -1.18
C GLU A 274 1.14 14.66 -2.62
N LYS A 275 1.19 15.85 -3.22
CA LYS A 275 1.72 16.03 -4.57
C LYS A 275 3.21 15.72 -4.67
N LEU A 276 3.98 16.01 -3.62
CA LEU A 276 5.44 15.90 -3.60
C LEU A 276 5.95 14.54 -3.17
N ILE A 277 5.30 13.87 -2.22
CA ILE A 277 5.79 12.63 -1.64
C ILE A 277 5.67 11.44 -2.62
N ILE A 278 6.76 10.68 -2.77
CA ILE A 278 6.79 9.42 -3.51
C ILE A 278 7.26 8.37 -2.52
N PHE A 279 6.40 7.42 -2.17
CA PHE A 279 6.78 6.27 -1.36
C PHE A 279 7.55 5.27 -2.23
N ASP A 280 8.64 4.71 -1.69
CA ASP A 280 9.45 3.69 -2.38
C ASP A 280 9.08 2.29 -1.85
N PRO A 281 8.54 1.39 -2.68
CA PRO A 281 8.23 0.04 -2.22
C PRO A 281 9.49 -0.83 -2.01
N ILE A 282 10.64 -0.37 -2.51
CA ILE A 282 11.93 -1.04 -2.33
C ILE A 282 12.63 -0.44 -1.11
N PRO A 283 12.98 -1.23 -0.10
CA PRO A 283 13.79 -0.76 1.02
C PRO A 283 15.13 -0.18 0.54
N ARG A 284 15.48 1.02 1.05
CA ARG A 284 16.76 1.68 0.72
C ARG A 284 17.59 1.89 1.99
N VAL A 285 17.64 0.89 2.84
CA VAL A 285 18.28 0.96 4.15
C VAL A 285 19.06 -0.32 4.40
N ASP A 286 20.23 -0.20 5.04
CA ASP A 286 21.01 -1.38 5.41
C ASP A 286 20.22 -2.30 6.36
N GLY A 287 20.34 -3.60 6.17
CA GLY A 287 19.66 -4.61 6.97
C GLY A 287 18.25 -4.97 6.50
N ILE A 288 17.71 -4.32 5.45
CA ILE A 288 16.46 -4.74 4.80
C ILE A 288 16.65 -4.65 3.29
N ASP A 289 16.57 -5.79 2.60
CA ASP A 289 16.69 -5.89 1.16
C ASP A 289 15.34 -6.32 0.53
N PRO A 290 15.08 -5.96 -0.74
CA PRO A 290 13.93 -6.51 -1.47
C PRO A 290 14.08 -8.02 -1.67
N SER A 291 12.96 -8.73 -1.80
CA SER A 291 12.94 -10.07 -2.37
C SER A 291 13.08 -10.01 -3.91
N ASN A 292 13.10 -11.17 -4.56
CA ASN A 292 13.08 -11.26 -6.03
C ASN A 292 11.67 -11.15 -6.62
N ASP A 293 10.69 -10.62 -5.87
CA ASP A 293 9.34 -10.41 -6.37
C ASP A 293 9.36 -9.37 -7.51
N PRO A 294 8.91 -9.75 -8.73
CA PRO A 294 8.98 -8.88 -9.91
C PRO A 294 8.11 -7.62 -9.78
N LEU A 295 7.16 -7.59 -8.84
CA LEU A 295 6.34 -6.41 -8.60
C LEU A 295 7.11 -5.27 -7.93
N LEU A 296 8.20 -5.54 -7.22
CA LEU A 296 8.94 -4.50 -6.47
C LEU A 296 9.56 -3.47 -7.42
N GLU A 297 10.33 -3.91 -8.41
CA GLU A 297 10.96 -3.01 -9.39
C GLU A 297 9.92 -2.29 -10.26
N LEU A 298 8.88 -3.00 -10.68
CA LEU A 298 7.78 -2.41 -11.45
C LEU A 298 7.08 -1.30 -10.65
N ARG A 299 6.71 -1.59 -9.39
CA ARG A 299 6.05 -0.61 -8.53
C ARG A 299 6.93 0.61 -8.29
N ALA A 300 8.23 0.41 -8.08
CA ALA A 300 9.18 1.51 -7.92
C ALA A 300 9.23 2.40 -9.17
N ALA A 301 9.26 1.80 -10.37
CA ALA A 301 9.23 2.54 -11.64
C ALA A 301 7.91 3.31 -11.83
N VAL A 302 6.77 2.64 -11.69
CA VAL A 302 5.42 3.25 -11.78
C VAL A 302 5.28 4.42 -10.82
N TYR A 303 5.70 4.26 -9.55
CA TYR A 303 5.56 5.29 -8.52
C TYR A 303 6.46 6.50 -8.81
N LEU A 304 7.68 6.27 -9.32
CA LEU A 304 8.58 7.35 -9.67
C LEU A 304 8.09 8.14 -10.89
N ILE A 305 7.66 7.45 -11.96
CA ILE A 305 7.14 8.09 -13.18
C ILE A 305 5.88 8.89 -12.84
N SER A 306 4.92 8.26 -12.16
CA SER A 306 3.70 8.93 -11.68
C SER A 306 4.02 10.13 -10.79
N GLY A 307 4.97 9.98 -9.86
CA GLY A 307 5.39 11.06 -8.97
C GLY A 307 6.01 12.24 -9.71
N ARG A 308 6.80 11.99 -10.76
CA ARG A 308 7.34 13.06 -11.63
C ARG A 308 6.23 13.77 -12.38
N ARG A 309 5.27 13.06 -12.98
CA ARG A 309 4.10 13.63 -13.66
C ARG A 309 3.28 14.48 -12.69
N ARG A 310 3.00 13.97 -11.49
CA ARG A 310 2.25 14.65 -10.43
C ARG A 310 2.92 15.95 -9.98
N ARG A 311 4.23 15.93 -9.78
CA ARG A 311 5.01 17.13 -9.40
C ARG A 311 5.03 18.20 -10.48
N ALA A 312 5.07 17.80 -11.75
CA ALA A 312 5.06 18.70 -12.90
C ALA A 312 3.68 19.30 -13.20
N ALA A 313 2.61 18.72 -12.71
CA ALA A 313 1.25 19.24 -12.92
C ALA A 313 1.08 20.61 -12.25
N PRO A 314 0.30 21.54 -12.85
CA PRO A 314 -0.02 22.83 -12.21
C PRO A 314 -0.59 22.64 -10.80
N ILE A 315 -0.37 23.59 -9.92
CA ILE A 315 -1.09 23.66 -8.65
C ILE A 315 -2.45 24.25 -9.01
N THR A 316 -3.47 23.41 -9.14
CA THR A 316 -4.85 23.90 -9.18
C THR A 316 -5.14 24.45 -7.80
N ALA A 317 -5.39 25.79 -7.74
CA ALA A 317 -5.97 26.37 -6.53
C ALA A 317 -7.26 25.61 -6.23
N GLY A 318 -7.39 25.12 -5.00
CA GLY A 318 -8.50 24.28 -4.59
C GLY A 318 -9.84 24.92 -4.98
N THR A 319 -10.68 24.10 -5.62
CA THR A 319 -12.11 24.38 -5.76
C THR A 319 -12.82 23.89 -4.51
#